data_5053440008d313bd50c88ba2c41f0723
#
_entry.id   5053440008d313bd50c88ba2c41f0723
#
_cell.length_a   1.000
_cell.length_b   1.000
_cell.length_c   1.000
_cell.angle_alpha   90.00
_cell.angle_beta   90.00
_cell.angle_gamma   90.00
#
_symmetry.space_group_name_H-M   'P 1'
#
loop_
_entity.id
_entity.type
_entity.pdbx_description
1 polymer ?
#
loop_
_entity_poly.entity_id
_entity_poly.type
_entity_poly.pdbx_seq_one_letter_code
_entity_poly.pdbx_strand_id
1 'polypeptide(L)'
;MVGADLALGYFPAVLTDLTARAQTGEPVNFEHQRLYAGKYVCVMRRGHPLADAPLTLDTYCNARHLLVSFSGRPYGYVDEALASIGRQRRIVLTVNQFFTAGRMVVNSDLLTVLPLHFVPTTGMADRLEVRDLPLEVPPVHVEALWHERQQDHPAHQWLRQQLLEVAQAAFAQERLGERAP
;
A
#
# COMPACT_ATOMS: atom_id res chain seq x y z
N MET A 1 11.31 19.49 -3.44
CA MET A 1 12.20 18.40 -3.91
C MET A 1 13.42 19.05 -4.55
N VAL A 2 14.54 19.01 -3.89
CA VAL A 2 15.81 19.50 -4.46
C VAL A 2 16.51 18.30 -5.07
N GLY A 3 16.62 18.25 -6.41
CA GLY A 3 17.43 17.28 -7.14
C GLY A 3 16.74 16.04 -7.72
N ALA A 4 15.40 15.91 -7.64
CA ALA A 4 14.68 14.85 -8.33
C ALA A 4 13.74 15.44 -9.39
N ASP A 5 13.79 14.92 -10.62
CA ASP A 5 12.90 15.35 -11.71
C ASP A 5 11.57 14.58 -11.72
N LEU A 6 11.57 13.37 -11.14
CA LEU A 6 10.42 12.48 -11.05
C LEU A 6 10.43 11.75 -9.70
N ALA A 7 9.29 11.66 -9.05
CA ALA A 7 9.09 10.84 -7.85
C ALA A 7 7.99 9.82 -8.11
N LEU A 8 8.22 8.58 -7.64
CA LEU A 8 7.25 7.49 -7.72
C LEU A 8 6.91 7.03 -6.31
N GLY A 9 5.64 6.87 -5.99
CA GLY A 9 5.24 6.38 -4.68
C GLY A 9 3.82 6.70 -4.29
N TYR A 10 3.56 6.54 -3.00
CA TYR A 10 2.31 6.89 -2.37
C TYR A 10 2.44 8.21 -1.63
N PHE A 11 1.76 9.25 -2.13
CA PHE A 11 1.90 10.64 -1.67
C PHE A 11 0.58 11.27 -1.22
N PRO A 12 -0.21 10.67 -0.32
CA PRO A 12 -1.55 11.17 -0.01
C PRO A 12 -1.54 12.61 0.54
N ALA A 13 -0.64 12.93 1.45
CA ALA A 13 -0.53 14.27 2.02
C ALA A 13 -0.12 15.32 0.98
N VAL A 14 0.80 14.98 0.08
CA VAL A 14 1.24 15.87 -1.01
C VAL A 14 0.09 16.14 -1.97
N LEU A 15 -0.63 15.10 -2.41
CA LEU A 15 -1.74 15.25 -3.34
C LEU A 15 -2.90 16.04 -2.71
N THR A 16 -3.18 15.84 -1.43
CA THR A 16 -4.18 16.63 -0.71
C THR A 16 -3.79 18.10 -0.67
N ASP A 17 -2.54 18.44 -0.36
CA ASP A 17 -2.03 19.81 -0.35
C ASP A 17 -2.10 20.45 -1.75
N LEU A 18 -1.62 19.76 -2.78
CA LEU A 18 -1.69 20.24 -4.16
C LEU A 18 -3.13 20.51 -4.61
N THR A 19 -4.06 19.62 -4.27
CA THR A 19 -5.49 19.79 -4.58
C THR A 19 -6.08 21.00 -3.85
N ALA A 20 -5.80 21.17 -2.57
CA ALA A 20 -6.27 22.30 -1.79
C ALA A 20 -5.75 23.63 -2.35
N ARG A 21 -4.47 23.69 -2.72
CA ARG A 21 -3.85 24.88 -3.32
C ARG A 21 -4.46 25.22 -4.68
N ALA A 22 -4.69 24.22 -5.53
CA ALA A 22 -5.35 24.40 -6.81
C ALA A 22 -6.77 24.96 -6.63
N GLN A 23 -7.53 24.52 -5.61
CA GLN A 23 -8.87 25.00 -5.31
C GLN A 23 -8.88 26.47 -4.81
N THR A 24 -7.81 26.92 -4.14
CA THR A 24 -7.65 28.31 -3.69
C THR A 24 -7.05 29.23 -4.74
N GLY A 25 -6.74 28.72 -5.94
CA GLY A 25 -6.12 29.48 -7.03
C GLY A 25 -4.63 29.77 -6.81
N GLU A 26 -3.99 29.09 -5.89
CA GLU A 26 -2.55 29.17 -5.72
C GLU A 26 -1.82 28.40 -6.84
N PRO A 27 -0.66 28.88 -7.30
CA PRO A 27 0.09 28.20 -8.35
C PRO A 27 0.55 26.82 -7.84
N VAL A 28 0.20 25.79 -8.61
CA VAL A 28 0.63 24.41 -8.38
C VAL A 28 1.63 24.06 -9.48
N ASN A 29 2.90 23.99 -9.12
CA ASN A 29 3.99 23.75 -10.08
C ASN A 29 4.34 22.25 -10.21
N PHE A 30 3.40 21.36 -9.88
CA PHE A 30 3.57 19.91 -9.93
C PHE A 30 2.40 19.28 -10.65
N GLU A 31 2.73 18.33 -11.50
CA GLU A 31 1.82 17.43 -12.18
C GLU A 31 1.92 16.03 -11.58
N HIS A 32 0.86 15.26 -11.68
CA HIS A 32 0.88 13.88 -11.24
C HIS A 32 0.06 12.98 -12.16
N GLN A 33 0.39 11.71 -12.16
CA GLN A 33 -0.31 10.67 -12.90
C GLN A 33 -0.41 9.42 -12.05
N ARG A 34 -1.62 8.87 -11.90
CA ARG A 34 -1.82 7.59 -11.25
C ARG A 34 -1.26 6.47 -12.12
N LEU A 35 -0.35 5.69 -11.53
CA LEU A 35 0.21 4.50 -12.15
C LEU A 35 -0.70 3.29 -11.91
N TYR A 36 -1.14 3.10 -10.67
CA TYR A 36 -2.08 2.06 -10.29
C TYR A 36 -2.75 2.33 -8.94
N ALA A 37 -3.84 1.60 -8.69
CA ALA A 37 -4.49 1.53 -7.38
C ALA A 37 -4.49 0.07 -6.92
N GLY A 38 -4.04 -0.16 -5.69
CA GLY A 38 -4.03 -1.47 -5.06
C GLY A 38 -4.88 -1.49 -3.79
N LYS A 39 -5.30 -2.68 -3.36
CA LYS A 39 -5.97 -2.87 -2.08
C LYS A 39 -4.98 -3.34 -1.01
N TYR A 40 -5.28 -3.02 0.24
CA TYR A 40 -4.63 -3.63 1.39
C TYR A 40 -5.29 -4.97 1.72
N VAL A 41 -4.48 -5.94 2.09
CA VAL A 41 -4.91 -7.26 2.53
C VAL A 41 -4.28 -7.64 3.86
N CYS A 42 -4.99 -8.43 4.65
CA CYS A 42 -4.43 -9.09 5.82
C CYS A 42 -3.63 -10.31 5.38
N VAL A 43 -2.43 -10.44 5.90
CA VAL A 43 -1.51 -11.53 5.57
C VAL A 43 -1.10 -12.23 6.86
N MET A 44 -1.15 -13.55 6.82
CA MET A 44 -0.73 -14.44 7.90
C MET A 44 -0.02 -15.67 7.31
N ARG A 45 0.65 -16.48 8.15
CA ARG A 45 1.20 -17.76 7.68
C ARG A 45 0.10 -18.74 7.30
N ARG A 46 0.35 -19.66 6.39
CA ARG A 46 -0.52 -20.83 6.18
C ARG A 46 -0.63 -21.63 7.47
N GLY A 47 -1.84 -22.13 7.77
CA GLY A 47 -2.14 -22.84 9.00
C GLY A 47 -2.09 -21.95 10.26
N HIS A 48 -2.24 -20.63 10.10
CA HIS A 48 -2.50 -19.73 11.23
C HIS A 48 -3.86 -20.05 11.85
N PRO A 49 -4.05 -19.97 13.18
CA PRO A 49 -5.34 -20.28 13.84
C PRO A 49 -6.54 -19.50 13.27
N LEU A 50 -6.33 -18.35 12.64
CA LEU A 50 -7.38 -17.55 12.01
C LEU A 50 -7.52 -17.81 10.50
N ALA A 51 -6.75 -18.73 9.91
CA ALA A 51 -6.80 -18.99 8.48
C ALA A 51 -8.05 -19.77 8.06
N ASP A 52 -8.57 -20.65 8.92
CA ASP A 52 -9.67 -21.57 8.61
C ASP A 52 -11.06 -21.01 8.96
N ALA A 53 -11.13 -19.78 9.48
CA ALA A 53 -12.38 -19.13 9.87
C ALA A 53 -12.51 -17.74 9.23
N PRO A 54 -13.74 -17.21 9.11
CA PRO A 54 -13.93 -15.82 8.68
C PRO A 54 -13.18 -14.86 9.59
N LEU A 55 -12.38 -13.98 9.00
CA LEU A 55 -11.65 -12.94 9.73
C LEU A 55 -12.62 -11.82 10.12
N THR A 56 -13.16 -11.88 11.33
CA THR A 56 -14.03 -10.82 11.85
C THR A 56 -13.23 -9.65 12.39
N LEU A 57 -13.86 -8.48 12.55
CA LEU A 57 -13.23 -7.31 13.14
C LEU A 57 -12.70 -7.60 14.56
N ASP A 58 -13.46 -8.37 15.36
CA ASP A 58 -13.05 -8.74 16.72
C ASP A 58 -11.83 -9.65 16.74
N THR A 59 -11.82 -10.71 15.91
CA THR A 59 -10.67 -11.62 15.83
C THR A 59 -9.43 -10.92 15.31
N TYR A 60 -9.61 -10.01 14.35
CA TYR A 60 -8.55 -9.17 13.80
C TYR A 60 -7.96 -8.24 14.88
N CYS A 61 -8.80 -7.47 15.59
CA CYS A 61 -8.33 -6.53 16.61
C CYS A 61 -7.63 -7.23 17.79
N ASN A 62 -8.09 -8.43 18.18
CA ASN A 62 -7.51 -9.20 19.29
C ASN A 62 -6.22 -9.93 18.91
N ALA A 63 -5.90 -10.08 17.64
CA ALA A 63 -4.67 -10.69 17.18
C ALA A 63 -3.44 -9.83 17.50
N ARG A 64 -2.25 -10.42 17.38
CA ARG A 64 -0.98 -9.70 17.45
C ARG A 64 -0.56 -9.27 16.05
N HIS A 65 -0.20 -8.00 15.89
CA HIS A 65 0.13 -7.44 14.59
C HIS A 65 1.59 -7.03 14.46
N LEU A 66 2.14 -7.29 13.29
CA LEU A 66 3.33 -6.65 12.77
C LEU A 66 2.91 -5.49 11.87
N LEU A 67 3.42 -4.30 12.13
CA LEU A 67 3.19 -3.11 11.31
C LEU A 67 4.40 -2.83 10.43
N VAL A 68 4.16 -2.58 9.14
CA VAL A 68 5.17 -1.96 8.27
C VAL A 68 5.02 -0.44 8.37
N SER A 69 6.04 0.24 8.88
CA SER A 69 6.05 1.69 9.06
C SER A 69 7.39 2.28 8.62
N PHE A 70 7.36 3.07 7.56
CA PHE A 70 8.56 3.76 7.05
C PHE A 70 8.96 4.96 7.91
N SER A 71 8.04 5.49 8.70
CA SER A 71 8.29 6.59 9.64
C SER A 71 8.74 6.13 11.03
N GLY A 72 8.72 4.81 11.30
CA GLY A 72 8.99 4.24 12.61
C GLY A 72 7.84 4.44 13.63
N ARG A 73 6.75 5.11 13.26
CA ARG A 73 5.59 5.29 14.14
C ARG A 73 4.81 3.98 14.22
N PRO A 74 4.34 3.54 15.39
CA PRO A 74 3.50 2.35 15.54
C PRO A 74 2.03 2.65 15.20
N TYR A 75 1.78 3.35 14.12
CA TYR A 75 0.48 3.83 13.67
C TYR A 75 0.46 4.04 12.16
N GLY A 76 -0.58 3.59 11.49
CA GLY A 76 -0.75 3.70 10.04
C GLY A 76 -2.23 3.76 9.63
N TYR A 77 -2.52 3.73 8.33
CA TYR A 77 -3.88 3.91 7.77
C TYR A 77 -4.93 2.97 8.33
N VAL A 78 -4.57 1.71 8.57
CA VAL A 78 -5.48 0.74 9.19
C VAL A 78 -5.80 1.15 10.61
N ASP A 79 -4.84 1.74 11.31
CA ASP A 79 -5.02 2.22 12.69
C ASP A 79 -5.90 3.46 12.72
N GLU A 80 -5.80 4.34 11.71
CA GLU A 80 -6.71 5.48 11.51
C GLU A 80 -8.13 5.00 11.24
N ALA A 81 -8.30 4.04 10.33
CA ALA A 81 -9.61 3.46 10.02
C ALA A 81 -10.23 2.75 11.23
N LEU A 82 -9.44 2.02 12.01
CA LEU A 82 -9.91 1.40 13.25
C LEU A 82 -10.32 2.46 14.29
N ALA A 83 -9.52 3.50 14.45
CA ALA A 83 -9.82 4.58 15.40
C ALA A 83 -11.13 5.31 15.04
N SER A 84 -11.44 5.51 13.76
CA SER A 84 -12.68 6.16 13.31
C SER A 84 -13.95 5.40 13.72
N ILE A 85 -13.84 4.09 13.98
CA ILE A 85 -14.92 3.22 14.45
C ILE A 85 -14.77 2.82 15.92
N GLY A 86 -13.91 3.54 16.67
CA GLY A 86 -13.69 3.29 18.10
C GLY A 86 -12.95 1.97 18.41
N ARG A 87 -12.16 1.45 17.46
CA ARG A 87 -11.43 0.19 17.60
C ARG A 87 -9.92 0.42 17.55
N GLN A 88 -9.18 -0.56 18.00
CA GLN A 88 -7.72 -0.59 17.93
C GLN A 88 -7.23 -2.03 17.81
N ARG A 89 -6.01 -2.20 17.30
CA ARG A 89 -5.33 -3.50 17.24
C ARG A 89 -4.04 -3.48 18.05
N ARG A 90 -3.53 -4.65 18.40
CA ARG A 90 -2.30 -4.80 19.19
C ARG A 90 -1.09 -4.93 18.27
N ILE A 91 -0.37 -3.83 18.05
CA ILE A 91 0.92 -3.84 17.35
C ILE A 91 2.00 -4.28 18.33
N VAL A 92 2.68 -5.39 18.05
CA VAL A 92 3.74 -5.96 18.89
C VAL A 92 5.12 -5.85 18.25
N LEU A 93 5.17 -5.56 16.95
CA LEU A 93 6.40 -5.42 16.20
C LEU A 93 6.22 -4.42 15.07
N THR A 94 7.23 -3.60 14.82
CA THR A 94 7.27 -2.67 13.68
C THR A 94 8.52 -2.93 12.86
N VAL A 95 8.37 -2.98 11.53
CA VAL A 95 9.47 -3.08 10.56
C VAL A 95 9.31 -1.99 9.51
N ASN A 96 10.35 -1.71 8.75
CA ASN A 96 10.34 -0.65 7.73
C ASN A 96 10.35 -1.17 6.28
N GLN A 97 10.08 -2.47 6.08
CA GLN A 97 10.09 -3.10 4.76
C GLN A 97 9.05 -4.20 4.65
N PHE A 98 8.35 -4.25 3.54
CA PHE A 98 7.35 -5.29 3.25
C PHE A 98 7.97 -6.69 3.14
N PHE A 99 9.17 -6.82 2.55
CA PHE A 99 9.89 -8.10 2.48
C PHE A 99 10.17 -8.70 3.86
N THR A 100 10.62 -7.87 4.79
CA THR A 100 10.89 -8.29 6.17
C THR A 100 9.60 -8.73 6.85
N ALA A 101 8.50 -8.00 6.64
CA ALA A 101 7.19 -8.36 7.19
C ALA A 101 6.75 -9.76 6.74
N GLY A 102 6.80 -10.05 5.44
CA GLY A 102 6.44 -11.37 4.90
C GLY A 102 7.25 -12.51 5.52
N ARG A 103 8.57 -12.34 5.63
CA ARG A 103 9.46 -13.34 6.24
C ARG A 103 9.21 -13.57 7.72
N MET A 104 8.85 -12.53 8.46
CA MET A 104 8.55 -12.65 9.89
C MET A 104 7.22 -13.33 10.13
N VAL A 105 6.21 -12.96 9.35
CA VAL A 105 4.86 -13.52 9.47
C VAL A 105 4.84 -15.02 9.18
N VAL A 106 5.57 -15.49 8.17
CA VAL A 106 5.68 -16.92 7.83
C VAL A 106 6.14 -17.80 9.01
N ASN A 107 6.93 -17.23 9.92
CA ASN A 107 7.52 -17.96 11.05
C ASN A 107 6.92 -17.55 12.40
N SER A 108 5.72 -16.94 12.40
CA SER A 108 5.07 -16.48 13.64
C SER A 108 3.55 -16.49 13.52
N ASP A 109 2.86 -16.29 14.64
CA ASP A 109 1.40 -16.06 14.67
C ASP A 109 1.07 -14.56 14.65
N LEU A 110 1.84 -13.78 13.90
CA LEU A 110 1.55 -12.38 13.69
C LEU A 110 0.70 -12.20 12.42
N LEU A 111 -0.23 -11.25 12.47
CA LEU A 111 -0.87 -10.71 11.29
C LEU A 111 -0.09 -9.50 10.79
N THR A 112 -0.05 -9.28 9.49
CA THR A 112 0.41 -8.02 8.91
C THR A 112 -0.55 -7.54 7.84
N VAL A 113 -0.44 -6.28 7.46
CA VAL A 113 -1.19 -5.70 6.35
C VAL A 113 -0.20 -5.28 5.28
N LEU A 114 -0.40 -5.78 4.07
CA LEU A 114 0.40 -5.45 2.91
C LEU A 114 -0.52 -4.98 1.78
N PRO A 115 -0.04 -4.10 0.88
CA PRO A 115 -0.68 -3.97 -0.42
C PRO A 115 -0.61 -5.32 -1.14
N LEU A 116 -1.71 -5.77 -1.75
CA LEU A 116 -1.83 -7.10 -2.35
C LEU A 116 -0.67 -7.42 -3.32
N HIS A 117 -0.30 -6.44 -4.15
CA HIS A 117 0.79 -6.59 -5.13
C HIS A 117 2.19 -6.81 -4.51
N PHE A 118 2.37 -6.54 -3.21
CA PHE A 118 3.62 -6.85 -2.51
C PHE A 118 3.69 -8.28 -1.98
N VAL A 119 2.57 -9.00 -1.93
CA VAL A 119 2.58 -10.38 -1.41
C VAL A 119 3.48 -11.31 -2.23
N PRO A 120 3.41 -11.35 -3.59
CA PRO A 120 4.32 -12.15 -4.39
C PRO A 120 5.79 -11.74 -4.22
N THR A 121 6.06 -10.44 -4.12
CA THR A 121 7.43 -9.92 -4.01
C THR A 121 8.09 -10.22 -2.68
N THR A 122 7.35 -10.67 -1.66
CA THR A 122 7.94 -11.16 -0.40
C THR A 122 8.80 -12.40 -0.58
N GLY A 123 8.62 -13.13 -1.70
CA GLY A 123 9.25 -14.43 -1.96
C GLY A 123 8.72 -15.55 -1.08
N MET A 124 7.58 -15.34 -0.40
CA MET A 124 6.97 -16.29 0.55
C MET A 124 5.49 -16.53 0.27
N ALA A 125 4.99 -16.12 -0.90
CA ALA A 125 3.56 -16.16 -1.23
C ALA A 125 2.94 -17.55 -1.07
N ASP A 126 3.68 -18.61 -1.40
CA ASP A 126 3.29 -20.01 -1.25
C ASP A 126 3.10 -20.47 0.21
N ARG A 127 3.68 -19.74 1.16
CA ARG A 127 3.62 -19.99 2.61
C ARG A 127 2.72 -19.02 3.36
N LEU A 128 2.17 -18.04 2.68
CA LEU A 128 1.29 -17.02 3.21
C LEU A 128 -0.17 -17.33 2.88
N GLU A 129 -1.04 -16.95 3.78
CA GLU A 129 -2.49 -16.89 3.61
C GLU A 129 -2.90 -15.43 3.52
N VAL A 130 -3.70 -15.10 2.51
CA VAL A 130 -4.19 -13.74 2.24
C VAL A 130 -5.68 -13.69 2.48
N ARG A 131 -6.12 -12.71 3.25
CA ARG A 131 -7.54 -12.44 3.56
C ARG A 131 -7.87 -10.98 3.32
N ASP A 132 -9.10 -10.70 2.97
CA ASP A 132 -9.59 -9.33 2.96
C ASP A 132 -9.58 -8.77 4.38
N LEU A 133 -9.37 -7.47 4.50
CA LEU A 133 -9.49 -6.77 5.79
C LEU A 133 -10.95 -6.77 6.25
N PRO A 134 -11.25 -6.98 7.53
CA PRO A 134 -12.61 -6.95 8.05
C PRO A 134 -13.11 -5.50 8.31
N LEU A 135 -12.55 -4.54 7.61
CA LEU A 135 -12.92 -3.12 7.64
C LEU A 135 -12.55 -2.47 6.31
N GLU A 136 -13.25 -1.42 5.97
CA GLU A 136 -12.92 -0.63 4.78
C GLU A 136 -11.71 0.28 5.06
N VAL A 137 -10.74 0.26 4.16
CA VAL A 137 -9.60 1.18 4.14
C VAL A 137 -9.44 1.75 2.73
N PRO A 138 -9.03 3.03 2.61
CA PRO A 138 -8.77 3.62 1.31
C PRO A 138 -7.75 2.80 0.51
N PRO A 139 -7.92 2.67 -0.81
CA PRO A 139 -6.96 1.98 -1.65
C PRO A 139 -5.61 2.71 -1.66
N VAL A 140 -4.55 1.95 -1.89
CA VAL A 140 -3.21 2.51 -2.14
C VAL A 140 -3.18 3.07 -3.55
N HIS A 141 -2.94 4.36 -3.69
CA HIS A 141 -2.73 4.99 -4.99
C HIS A 141 -1.24 5.27 -5.19
N VAL A 142 -0.60 4.55 -6.11
CA VAL A 142 0.79 4.85 -6.48
C VAL A 142 0.77 5.79 -7.66
N GLU A 143 1.45 6.91 -7.47
CA GLU A 143 1.48 8.04 -8.39
C GLU A 143 2.91 8.29 -8.88
N ALA A 144 3.02 8.81 -10.09
CA ALA A 144 4.19 9.53 -10.56
C ALA A 144 3.94 11.02 -10.33
N LEU A 145 4.92 11.73 -9.76
CA LEU A 145 4.86 13.17 -9.47
C LEU A 145 6.07 13.85 -10.05
N TRP A 146 5.88 14.95 -10.79
CA TRP A 146 6.97 15.74 -11.42
C TRP A 146 6.65 17.22 -11.38
N HIS A 147 7.70 18.06 -11.55
CA HIS A 147 7.54 19.49 -11.66
C HIS A 147 7.00 19.84 -13.06
N GLU A 148 6.12 20.83 -13.17
CA GLU A 148 5.47 21.25 -14.43
C GLU A 148 6.50 21.60 -15.54
N ARG A 149 7.68 22.12 -15.16
CA ARG A 149 8.78 22.38 -16.13
C ARG A 149 9.23 21.16 -16.93
N GLN A 150 8.94 19.94 -16.44
CA GLN A 150 9.25 18.68 -17.11
C GLN A 150 8.09 18.15 -17.96
N GLN A 151 6.95 18.86 -17.95
CA GLN A 151 5.72 18.39 -18.59
C GLN A 151 5.94 18.09 -20.07
N ASP A 152 6.58 19.00 -20.79
CA ASP A 152 6.76 18.91 -22.23
C ASP A 152 8.15 18.41 -22.66
N HIS A 153 9.00 18.03 -21.72
CA HIS A 153 10.33 17.50 -22.03
C HIS A 153 10.22 16.09 -22.66
N PRO A 154 10.67 15.87 -23.92
CA PRO A 154 10.41 14.62 -24.65
C PRO A 154 10.92 13.36 -23.94
N ALA A 155 12.15 13.38 -23.40
CA ALA A 155 12.71 12.24 -22.68
C ALA A 155 11.94 11.96 -21.40
N HIS A 156 11.42 12.98 -20.71
CA HIS A 156 10.62 12.83 -19.52
C HIS A 156 9.23 12.26 -19.83
N GLN A 157 8.60 12.69 -20.93
CA GLN A 157 7.35 12.12 -21.44
C GLN A 157 7.50 10.63 -21.76
N TRP A 158 8.56 10.29 -22.49
CA TRP A 158 8.88 8.90 -22.80
C TRP A 158 9.04 8.06 -21.53
N LEU A 159 9.79 8.56 -20.54
CA LEU A 159 9.99 7.84 -19.26
C LEU A 159 8.66 7.62 -18.52
N ARG A 160 7.80 8.64 -18.43
CA ARG A 160 6.49 8.52 -17.80
C ARG A 160 5.62 7.48 -18.49
N GLN A 161 5.62 7.49 -19.83
CA GLN A 161 4.88 6.52 -20.63
C GLN A 161 5.37 5.08 -20.36
N GLN A 162 6.69 4.85 -20.33
CA GLN A 162 7.25 3.55 -20.03
C GLN A 162 6.88 3.08 -18.61
N LEU A 163 6.92 3.97 -17.64
CA LEU A 163 6.51 3.67 -16.26
C LEU A 163 5.04 3.28 -16.17
N LEU A 164 4.17 3.97 -16.88
CA LEU A 164 2.74 3.65 -16.93
C LEU A 164 2.49 2.28 -17.56
N GLU A 165 3.14 1.99 -18.70
CA GLU A 165 3.01 0.69 -19.39
C GLU A 165 3.49 -0.47 -18.52
N VAL A 166 4.64 -0.33 -17.87
CA VAL A 166 5.18 -1.34 -16.94
C VAL A 166 4.24 -1.53 -15.75
N ALA A 167 3.76 -0.44 -15.17
CA ALA A 167 2.82 -0.51 -14.05
C ALA A 167 1.52 -1.23 -14.46
N GLN A 168 0.92 -0.85 -15.58
CA GLN A 168 -0.30 -1.48 -16.08
C GLN A 168 -0.12 -2.96 -16.39
N ALA A 169 1.00 -3.34 -17.00
CA ALA A 169 1.32 -4.75 -17.30
C ALA A 169 1.49 -5.57 -16.01
N ALA A 170 2.20 -5.04 -15.01
CA ALA A 170 2.40 -5.70 -13.73
C ALA A 170 1.08 -5.94 -12.97
N PHE A 171 0.15 -4.95 -13.01
CA PHE A 171 -1.13 -5.04 -12.28
C PHE A 171 -2.27 -5.67 -13.07
N ALA A 172 -2.16 -5.79 -14.40
CA ALA A 172 -3.13 -6.56 -15.19
C ALA A 172 -3.08 -8.06 -14.83
N GLN A 173 -1.92 -8.59 -14.50
CA GLN A 173 -1.75 -9.98 -14.09
C GLN A 173 -2.38 -10.29 -12.73
N GLU A 174 -2.43 -9.34 -11.80
CA GLU A 174 -3.09 -9.52 -10.50
C GLU A 174 -4.61 -9.68 -10.63
N ARG A 175 -5.25 -8.92 -11.53
CA ARG A 175 -6.68 -9.03 -11.81
C ARG A 175 -7.09 -10.38 -12.42
N LEU A 176 -6.18 -11.07 -13.08
CA LEU A 176 -6.40 -12.41 -13.63
C LEU A 176 -6.24 -13.49 -12.56
N GLY A 177 -5.34 -13.32 -11.58
CA GLY A 177 -5.18 -14.22 -10.43
C GLY A 177 -6.35 -14.18 -9.44
N GLU A 178 -7.09 -13.08 -9.35
CA GLU A 178 -8.30 -12.95 -8.51
C GLU A 178 -9.52 -13.72 -9.09
N ARG A 179 -9.45 -14.19 -10.34
CA ARG A 179 -10.54 -14.90 -11.04
C ARG A 179 -10.35 -16.42 -11.15
N ALA A 180 -9.30 -16.97 -10.57
CA ALA A 180 -9.15 -18.44 -10.49
C ALA A 180 -9.96 -18.96 -9.29
N PRO A 181 -10.90 -19.90 -9.50
CA PRO A 181 -11.79 -20.45 -8.49
C PRO A 181 -11.04 -21.27 -7.43
#